data_9ba6fbdef27d044625c1ce7b9ec1b618
#
_entry.id   9ba6fbdef27d044625c1ce7b9ec1b618
#
_cell.length_a   1.000
_cell.length_b   1.000
_cell.length_c   1.000
_cell.angle_alpha   90.00
_cell.angle_beta   90.00
_cell.angle_gamma   90.00
#
_symmetry.space_group_name_H-M   'P 1'
#
loop_
_entity.id
_entity.type
_entity.pdbx_description
1 polymer ?
#
loop_
_entity_poly.entity_id
_entity_poly.type
_entity_poly.pdbx_seq_one_letter_code
_entity_poly.pdbx_strand_id
1 'polypeptide(L)'
;TRTVVDANDEAFKNPTKPIGPFYSQEEAKNIQTQYPDWKLIEDSGRGYRRVVPSPLPLKIVEANAIKPLLESSALVTVSGGGGIPVIEKNKGYYEKKVRWR
;
A
#
# COMPACT_ATOMS: atom_id res chain seq x y z
N THR A 1 -7.78 -7.49 4.67
CA THR A 1 -7.84 -6.65 5.89
C THR A 1 -7.71 -5.18 5.56
N ARG A 2 -8.20 -4.34 6.45
CA ARG A 2 -8.04 -2.89 6.36
C ARG A 2 -7.05 -2.46 7.43
N THR A 3 -6.05 -1.68 7.03
CA THR A 3 -4.99 -1.20 7.91
C THR A 3 -5.09 0.31 8.08
N VAL A 4 -5.23 0.78 9.30
CA VAL A 4 -5.29 2.21 9.58
C VAL A 4 -3.90 2.82 9.46
N VAL A 5 -3.80 3.91 8.72
CA VAL A 5 -2.56 4.65 8.50
C VAL A 5 -2.77 6.14 8.79
N ASP A 6 -1.68 6.86 9.01
CA ASP A 6 -1.71 8.31 9.18
C ASP A 6 -1.84 8.98 7.80
N ALA A 7 -2.85 9.83 7.64
CA ALA A 7 -3.06 10.57 6.39
C ALA A 7 -1.87 11.47 6.04
N ASN A 8 -1.09 11.88 7.01
CA ASN A 8 0.07 12.75 6.84
C ASN A 8 1.40 12.00 6.83
N ASP A 9 1.38 10.67 6.70
CA ASP A 9 2.59 9.87 6.64
C ASP A 9 3.47 10.35 5.47
N GLU A 10 4.76 10.51 5.73
CA GLU A 10 5.75 10.97 4.76
C GLU A 10 5.78 10.09 3.50
N ALA A 11 5.47 8.81 3.64
CA ALA A 11 5.46 7.86 2.52
C ALA A 11 4.49 8.26 1.41
N PHE A 12 3.41 8.99 1.71
CA PHE A 12 2.47 9.47 0.69
C PHE A 12 3.07 10.58 -0.17
N LYS A 13 3.99 11.37 0.37
CA LYS A 13 4.68 12.42 -0.37
C LYS A 13 5.90 11.88 -1.12
N ASN A 14 6.53 10.85 -0.58
CA ASN A 14 7.75 10.28 -1.11
C ASN A 14 7.65 8.75 -1.22
N PRO A 15 6.91 8.24 -2.22
CA PRO A 15 6.75 6.79 -2.40
C PRO A 15 8.09 6.12 -2.69
N THR A 16 8.35 4.99 -2.03
CA THR A 16 9.62 4.27 -2.16
C THR A 16 9.47 2.76 -2.36
N LYS A 17 8.27 2.20 -2.20
CA LYS A 17 8.06 0.75 -2.31
C LYS A 17 7.98 0.34 -3.78
N PRO A 18 8.96 -0.41 -4.31
CA PRO A 18 8.91 -0.84 -5.70
C PRO A 18 7.88 -1.95 -5.90
N ILE A 19 7.14 -1.84 -6.99
CA ILE A 19 6.16 -2.84 -7.40
C ILE A 19 6.21 -3.06 -8.92
N GLY A 20 5.68 -4.19 -9.34
CA GLY A 20 5.57 -4.51 -10.77
C GLY A 20 6.89 -4.89 -11.42
N PRO A 21 6.88 -5.05 -12.75
CA PRO A 21 8.06 -5.45 -13.51
C PRO A 21 9.05 -4.30 -13.71
N PHE A 22 10.22 -4.64 -14.22
CA PHE A 22 11.20 -3.65 -14.65
C PHE A 22 10.86 -3.16 -16.07
N TYR A 23 11.04 -1.87 -16.29
CA TYR A 23 10.82 -1.24 -17.60
C TYR A 23 12.13 -0.66 -18.11
N SER A 24 12.31 -0.68 -19.44
CA SER A 24 13.41 0.04 -20.08
C SER A 24 13.18 1.55 -19.98
N GLN A 25 14.20 2.35 -20.27
CA GLN A 25 14.08 3.80 -20.26
C GLN A 25 12.99 4.29 -21.23
N GLU A 26 12.91 3.69 -22.39
CA GLU A 26 11.90 4.03 -23.41
C GLU A 26 10.49 3.63 -22.95
N GLU A 27 10.35 2.41 -22.42
CA GLU A 27 9.07 1.95 -21.86
C GLU A 27 8.61 2.84 -20.71
N ALA A 28 9.53 3.24 -19.85
CA ALA A 28 9.23 4.12 -18.71
C ALA A 28 8.69 5.47 -19.17
N LYS A 29 9.26 6.05 -20.23
CA LYS A 29 8.77 7.30 -20.81
C LYS A 29 7.35 7.17 -21.34
N ASN A 30 7.06 6.08 -22.02
CA ASN A 30 5.71 5.81 -22.55
C ASN A 30 4.70 5.62 -21.43
N ILE A 31 5.06 4.88 -20.40
CA ILE A 31 4.21 4.65 -19.22
C ILE A 31 3.95 5.95 -18.48
N GLN A 32 4.96 6.78 -18.31
CA GLN A 32 4.82 8.07 -17.62
C GLN A 32 3.86 9.00 -18.38
N THR A 33 3.83 8.90 -19.71
CA THR A 33 2.90 9.66 -20.54
C THR A 33 1.46 9.16 -20.38
N GLN A 34 1.26 7.84 -20.29
CA GLN A 34 -0.07 7.24 -20.12
C GLN A 34 -0.59 7.39 -18.69
N TYR A 35 0.29 7.31 -17.70
CA TYR A 35 -0.03 7.35 -16.27
C TYR A 35 0.81 8.40 -15.57
N PRO A 36 0.46 9.70 -15.70
CA PRO A 36 1.28 10.78 -15.13
C PRO A 36 1.40 10.73 -13.60
N ASP A 37 0.45 10.08 -12.93
CA ASP A 37 0.46 9.95 -11.47
C ASP A 37 1.42 8.88 -10.95
N TRP A 38 1.91 8.02 -11.84
CA TRP A 38 2.86 6.98 -11.45
C TRP A 38 4.24 7.57 -11.25
N LYS A 39 4.88 7.19 -10.14
CA LYS A 39 6.28 7.50 -9.90
C LYS A 39 7.14 6.32 -10.31
N LEU A 40 8.09 6.57 -11.20
CA LEU A 40 9.04 5.57 -11.68
C LEU A 40 10.44 5.98 -11.28
N ILE A 41 11.22 5.03 -10.77
CA ILE A 41 12.62 5.26 -10.39
C ILE A 41 13.51 4.22 -11.03
N GLU A 42 14.76 4.58 -11.27
CA GLU A 42 15.78 3.63 -11.69
C GLU A 42 16.18 2.77 -10.51
N ASP A 43 16.21 1.44 -10.70
CA ASP A 43 16.51 0.48 -9.64
C ASP A 43 17.82 -0.26 -9.95
N SER A 44 18.91 0.19 -9.34
CA SER A 44 20.21 -0.48 -9.34
C SER A 44 20.72 -0.90 -10.73
N GLY A 45 20.47 -0.10 -11.74
CA GLY A 45 20.89 -0.38 -13.12
C GLY A 45 20.12 -1.47 -13.82
N ARG A 46 19.09 -2.04 -13.21
CA ARG A 46 18.26 -3.10 -13.80
C ARG A 46 17.10 -2.56 -14.64
N GLY A 47 16.88 -1.26 -14.61
CA GLY A 47 15.79 -0.59 -15.31
C GLY A 47 14.95 0.25 -14.36
N TYR A 48 13.78 0.64 -14.83
CA TYR A 48 12.85 1.48 -14.06
C TYR A 48 11.73 0.65 -13.46
N ARG A 49 11.33 0.98 -12.25
CA ARG A 49 10.19 0.36 -11.57
C ARG A 49 9.26 1.42 -11.01
N ARG A 50 7.98 1.09 -10.96
CA ARG A 50 6.99 1.90 -10.27
C ARG A 50 7.22 1.82 -8.77
N VAL A 51 7.15 2.95 -8.08
CA VAL A 51 7.13 3.00 -6.62
C VAL A 51 5.81 3.56 -6.13
N VAL A 52 5.36 3.01 -5.01
CA VAL A 52 4.09 3.38 -4.38
C VAL A 52 4.32 3.68 -2.91
N PRO A 53 3.40 4.43 -2.26
CA PRO A 53 3.49 4.68 -0.83
C PRO A 53 3.40 3.39 -0.01
N SER A 54 4.21 3.30 1.03
CA SER A 54 4.13 2.23 2.02
C SER A 54 4.13 2.84 3.41
N PRO A 55 2.97 3.42 3.84
CA PRO A 55 2.89 4.10 5.12
C PRO A 55 3.01 3.14 6.28
N LEU A 56 3.42 3.67 7.45
CA LEU A 56 3.53 2.90 8.66
C LEU A 56 2.13 2.45 9.13
N PRO A 57 1.90 1.15 9.33
CA PRO A 57 0.61 0.68 9.82
C PRO A 57 0.43 1.05 11.30
N LEU A 58 -0.73 1.59 11.66
CA LEU A 58 -1.07 1.95 13.03
C LEU A 58 -1.87 0.86 13.71
N LYS A 59 -2.87 0.30 13.03
CA LYS A 59 -3.66 -0.81 13.54
C LYS A 59 -4.41 -1.51 12.41
N ILE A 60 -4.83 -2.74 12.65
CA ILE A 60 -5.68 -3.52 11.75
C ILE A 60 -7.13 -3.37 12.20
N VAL A 61 -8.01 -2.92 11.32
CA VAL A 61 -9.44 -2.68 11.64
C VAL A 61 -10.10 -3.96 12.16
N GLU A 62 -9.81 -5.11 11.52
CA GLU A 62 -10.40 -6.40 11.84
C GLU A 62 -9.76 -7.11 13.05
N ALA A 63 -8.78 -6.51 13.72
CA ALA A 63 -8.07 -7.15 14.83
C ALA A 63 -8.99 -7.62 15.94
N ASN A 64 -10.05 -6.87 16.24
CA ASN A 64 -11.03 -7.23 17.27
C ASN A 64 -11.81 -8.51 16.94
N ALA A 65 -11.97 -8.84 15.65
CA ALA A 65 -12.59 -10.08 15.21
C ALA A 65 -11.58 -11.23 15.14
N ILE A 66 -10.34 -10.94 14.78
CA ILE A 66 -9.28 -11.94 14.61
C ILE A 66 -8.81 -12.50 15.96
N LYS A 67 -8.59 -11.65 16.96
CA LYS A 67 -8.09 -12.07 18.27
C LYS A 67 -8.95 -13.13 18.96
N PRO A 68 -10.28 -12.96 19.09
CA PRO A 68 -11.11 -13.98 19.71
C PRO A 68 -11.06 -15.31 18.97
N LEU A 69 -10.97 -15.28 17.62
CA LEU A 69 -10.87 -16.49 16.81
C LEU A 69 -9.57 -17.25 17.09
N LEU A 70 -8.44 -16.55 17.22
CA LEU A 70 -7.16 -17.15 17.57
C LEU A 70 -7.19 -17.74 18.99
N GLU A 71 -7.79 -17.06 19.93
CA GLU A 71 -7.93 -17.52 21.32
C GLU A 71 -8.80 -18.76 21.43
N SER A 72 -9.75 -18.94 20.51
CA SER A 72 -10.61 -20.13 20.47
C SER A 72 -9.94 -21.33 19.81
N SER A 73 -8.66 -21.24 19.48
CA SER A 73 -7.90 -22.29 18.76
C SER A 73 -8.39 -22.54 17.33
N ALA A 74 -9.13 -21.60 16.76
CA ALA A 74 -9.56 -21.68 15.37
C ALA A 74 -8.38 -21.41 14.42
N LEU A 75 -8.38 -22.06 13.26
CA LEU A 75 -7.45 -21.74 12.20
C LEU A 75 -7.92 -20.45 11.49
N VAL A 76 -7.07 -19.42 11.51
CA VAL A 76 -7.42 -18.12 10.92
C VAL A 76 -6.48 -17.84 9.74
N THR A 77 -7.06 -17.48 8.60
CA THR A 77 -6.31 -17.02 7.42
C THR A 77 -6.57 -15.53 7.24
N VAL A 78 -5.50 -14.75 7.14
CA VAL A 78 -5.57 -13.30 6.91
C VAL A 78 -4.87 -12.98 5.61
N SER A 79 -5.49 -12.12 4.78
CA SER A 79 -4.90 -11.72 3.51
C SER A 79 -3.55 -11.04 3.71
N GLY A 80 -2.56 -11.44 2.91
CA GLY A 80 -1.23 -10.83 2.93
C GLY A 80 -1.17 -9.48 2.27
N GLY A 81 0.05 -8.94 2.13
CA GLY A 81 0.29 -7.70 1.41
C GLY A 81 0.02 -6.41 2.18
N GLY A 82 -0.11 -6.46 3.49
CA GLY A 82 -0.28 -5.29 4.35
C GLY A 82 -1.70 -4.74 4.40
N GLY A 83 -2.63 -5.25 3.59
CA GLY A 83 -4.03 -4.83 3.59
C GLY A 83 -4.31 -3.53 2.84
N ILE A 84 -5.56 -3.08 2.88
CA ILE A 84 -6.01 -1.85 2.24
C ILE A 84 -5.76 -0.68 3.20
N PRO A 85 -5.00 0.36 2.82
CA PRO A 85 -4.77 1.51 3.69
C PRO A 85 -6.03 2.36 3.83
N VAL A 86 -6.42 2.64 5.08
CA VAL A 86 -7.59 3.46 5.39
C VAL A 86 -7.24 4.51 6.44
N ILE A 87 -8.01 5.59 6.48
CA ILE A 87 -7.89 6.65 7.46
C ILE A 87 -9.12 6.61 8.36
N GLU A 88 -8.93 6.69 9.67
CA GLU A 88 -10.03 6.82 10.61
C GLU A 88 -10.51 8.27 10.63
N LYS A 89 -11.71 8.52 10.12
CA LYS A 89 -12.32 9.86 10.09
C LYS A 89 -13.07 10.18 11.38
N ASN A 90 -13.91 9.25 11.82
CA ASN A 90 -14.64 9.30 13.05
C ASN A 90 -14.52 7.94 13.70
N LYS A 91 -14.78 7.83 15.00
CA LYS A 91 -14.70 6.56 15.70
C LYS A 91 -15.52 5.49 14.97
N GLY A 92 -14.85 4.46 14.46
CA GLY A 92 -15.47 3.37 13.72
C GLY A 92 -15.73 3.64 12.24
N TYR A 93 -15.43 4.83 11.73
CA TYR A 93 -15.57 5.15 10.30
C TYR A 93 -14.21 5.24 9.63
N TYR A 94 -14.04 4.48 8.56
CA TYR A 94 -12.78 4.38 7.83
C TYR A 94 -12.96 4.71 6.37
N GLU A 95 -12.03 5.48 5.81
CA GLU A 95 -12.03 5.89 4.41
C GLU A 95 -10.76 5.42 3.72
N LYS A 96 -10.89 4.84 2.52
CA LYS A 96 -9.76 4.39 1.71
C LYS A 96 -8.88 5.57 1.32
N LYS A 97 -7.58 5.48 1.61
CA LYS A 97 -6.62 6.57 1.36
C LYS A 97 -6.04 6.52 -0.04
N VAL A 98 -5.70 5.34 -0.53
CA VAL A 98 -4.94 5.17 -1.78
C VAL A 98 -5.67 4.26 -2.74
N ARG A 99 -5.70 4.65 -4.02
CA ARG A 99 -6.18 3.79 -5.11
C ARG A 99 -4.97 3.19 -5.81
N TRP A 100 -4.88 1.89 -5.78
CA TRP A 100 -3.82 1.13 -6.43
C TRP A 100 -4.21 0.85 -7.89
N ARG A 101 -3.67 1.62 -8.83
CA ARG A 101 -3.87 1.35 -10.26
C ARG A 101 -2.67 1.75 -11.07
#